data_4488f3cc9530ce922159bed220a3ce84
#
_entry.id   4488f3cc9530ce922159bed220a3ce84
#
_cell.length_a   1.000
_cell.length_b   1.000
_cell.length_c   1.000
_cell.angle_alpha   90.00
_cell.angle_beta   90.00
_cell.angle_gamma   90.00
#
_symmetry.space_group_name_H-M   'P 1'
#
loop_
_entity.id
_entity.type
_entity.pdbx_description
1 polymer ?
#
loop_
_entity_poly.entity_id
_entity_poly.type
_entity_poly.pdbx_seq_one_letter_code
_entity_poly.pdbx_strand_id
1 'polypeptide(L)'
;MFSIALPLALATISPAVPAASVTSGAAIAVCFSREEDCAAFAVRAINNAQREVLVSAYGLTTGSGTVEALVRAKGRGVDVRLIADKTTPCPATNGIEPLAAAGVQIWIDGQARIAHAKTMVIDEAVTLMGSYNWIRGAAANSENLNLVSSVAVAAAYAAHWRERLAVTV
;
A
#
# COMPACT_ATOMS: atom_id res chain seq x y z
N MET A 1 10.36 59.64 -13.76
CA MET A 1 9.67 58.63 -12.95
C MET A 1 9.21 57.53 -13.86
N PHE A 2 9.92 56.41 -13.93
CA PHE A 2 9.49 55.23 -14.70
C PHE A 2 8.87 54.23 -13.77
N SER A 3 7.56 53.98 -13.97
CA SER A 3 6.80 52.97 -13.22
C SER A 3 6.99 51.63 -13.92
N ILE A 4 7.68 50.69 -13.25
CA ILE A 4 7.86 49.33 -13.73
C ILE A 4 6.67 48.51 -13.17
N ALA A 5 5.72 48.17 -14.03
CA ALA A 5 4.65 47.23 -13.70
C ALA A 5 5.20 45.82 -13.79
N LEU A 6 5.22 45.12 -12.65
CA LEU A 6 5.59 43.70 -12.54
C LEU A 6 4.38 42.86 -13.04
N PRO A 7 4.54 41.92 -13.96
CA PRO A 7 3.43 41.04 -14.32
C PRO A 7 3.10 40.08 -13.19
N LEU A 8 1.83 40.10 -12.78
CA LEU A 8 1.29 39.13 -11.83
C LEU A 8 1.14 37.79 -12.54
N ALA A 9 2.02 36.83 -12.22
CA ALA A 9 1.88 35.48 -12.75
C ALA A 9 0.65 34.81 -12.11
N LEU A 10 -0.39 34.56 -12.90
CA LEU A 10 -1.49 33.71 -12.48
C LEU A 10 -0.95 32.29 -12.30
N ALA A 11 -0.89 31.83 -11.06
CA ALA A 11 -0.66 30.43 -10.77
C ALA A 11 -1.86 29.62 -11.31
N THR A 12 -1.61 28.79 -12.30
CA THR A 12 -2.59 27.83 -12.80
C THR A 12 -2.85 26.81 -11.68
N ILE A 13 -4.03 26.85 -11.05
CA ILE A 13 -4.48 25.83 -10.11
C ILE A 13 -4.68 24.57 -10.95
N SER A 14 -3.82 23.57 -10.73
CA SER A 14 -4.00 22.25 -11.33
C SER A 14 -5.39 21.72 -10.90
N PRO A 15 -6.21 21.20 -11.85
CA PRO A 15 -7.52 20.67 -11.45
C PRO A 15 -7.33 19.56 -10.42
N ALA A 16 -8.03 19.68 -9.29
CA ALA A 16 -8.06 18.62 -8.30
C ALA A 16 -8.52 17.33 -8.97
N VAL A 17 -7.75 16.26 -8.81
CA VAL A 17 -8.20 14.93 -9.25
C VAL A 17 -9.53 14.66 -8.55
N PRO A 18 -10.64 14.42 -9.30
CA PRO A 18 -11.93 14.19 -8.67
C PRO A 18 -11.81 12.95 -7.77
N ALA A 19 -12.28 13.07 -6.52
CA ALA A 19 -12.38 11.92 -5.64
C ALA A 19 -13.16 10.81 -6.37
N ALA A 20 -12.57 9.62 -6.50
CA ALA A 20 -13.26 8.51 -7.12
C ALA A 20 -14.53 8.21 -6.32
N SER A 21 -15.69 8.45 -6.91
CA SER A 21 -16.96 8.11 -6.28
C SER A 21 -17.10 6.58 -6.27
N VAL A 22 -17.24 6.00 -5.09
CA VAL A 22 -17.54 4.59 -4.93
C VAL A 22 -18.97 4.37 -5.39
N THR A 23 -19.15 3.77 -6.57
CA THR A 23 -20.47 3.38 -7.07
C THR A 23 -21.04 2.23 -6.24
N SER A 24 -22.35 2.16 -6.12
CA SER A 24 -23.11 1.11 -5.42
C SER A 24 -22.66 -0.29 -5.85
N GLY A 25 -22.30 -1.16 -4.90
CA GLY A 25 -21.91 -2.54 -5.15
C GLY A 25 -20.56 -2.95 -4.54
N ALA A 26 -19.83 -2.06 -3.87
CA ALA A 26 -18.62 -2.44 -3.15
C ALA A 26 -18.98 -3.27 -1.90
N ALA A 27 -18.45 -4.49 -1.80
CA ALA A 27 -18.51 -5.24 -0.54
C ALA A 27 -17.31 -4.82 0.32
N ILE A 28 -17.58 -4.49 1.59
CA ILE A 28 -16.56 -4.08 2.55
C ILE A 28 -16.61 -5.03 3.74
N ALA A 29 -15.46 -5.65 4.04
CA ALA A 29 -15.24 -6.36 5.29
C ALA A 29 -14.26 -5.55 6.13
N VAL A 30 -14.50 -5.49 7.44
CA VAL A 30 -13.69 -4.71 8.38
C VAL A 30 -13.12 -5.65 9.44
N CYS A 31 -11.88 -5.40 9.85
CA CYS A 31 -11.24 -6.07 10.97
C CYS A 31 -10.71 -5.01 11.94
N PHE A 32 -11.00 -5.17 13.22
CA PHE A 32 -10.41 -4.37 14.29
C PHE A 32 -9.45 -5.23 15.09
N SER A 33 -8.18 -4.82 15.15
CA SER A 33 -7.16 -5.53 15.93
C SER A 33 -7.48 -5.45 17.43
N ARG A 34 -6.95 -6.40 18.19
CA ARG A 34 -7.24 -6.74 19.59
C ARG A 34 -8.54 -7.54 19.79
N GLU A 35 -9.58 -7.28 19.00
CA GLU A 35 -10.83 -8.05 18.99
C GLU A 35 -10.76 -9.20 17.98
N GLU A 36 -10.01 -8.97 16.87
CA GLU A 36 -9.92 -9.90 15.74
C GLU A 36 -8.47 -10.08 15.28
N ASP A 37 -8.19 -11.20 14.62
CA ASP A 37 -6.90 -11.47 14.00
C ASP A 37 -6.79 -10.82 12.61
N CYS A 38 -6.44 -9.52 12.59
CA CYS A 38 -6.26 -8.77 11.35
C CYS A 38 -5.04 -9.22 10.53
N ALA A 39 -4.04 -9.85 11.17
CA ALA A 39 -2.95 -10.47 10.43
C ALA A 39 -3.46 -11.66 9.61
N ALA A 40 -4.22 -12.58 10.23
CA ALA A 40 -4.84 -13.68 9.50
C ALA A 40 -5.85 -13.19 8.44
N PHE A 41 -6.55 -12.08 8.69
CA PHE A 41 -7.44 -11.47 7.71
C PHE A 41 -6.69 -11.03 6.45
N ALA A 42 -5.56 -10.32 6.59
CA ALA A 42 -4.69 -9.94 5.48
C ALA A 42 -4.09 -11.17 4.78
N VAL A 43 -3.60 -12.13 5.55
CA VAL A 43 -3.00 -13.38 5.03
C VAL A 43 -3.99 -14.14 4.16
N ARG A 44 -5.26 -14.25 4.55
CA ARG A 44 -6.29 -14.89 3.73
C ARG A 44 -6.47 -14.19 2.38
N ALA A 45 -6.51 -12.86 2.37
CA ALA A 45 -6.64 -12.10 1.13
C ALA A 45 -5.43 -12.34 0.19
N ILE A 46 -4.20 -12.29 0.73
CA ILE A 46 -2.97 -12.52 -0.04
C ILE A 46 -2.90 -13.98 -0.56
N ASN A 47 -3.32 -14.95 0.24
CA ASN A 47 -3.31 -16.35 -0.17
C ASN A 47 -4.30 -16.62 -1.32
N ASN A 48 -5.34 -15.82 -1.48
CA ASN A 48 -6.30 -15.90 -2.59
C ASN A 48 -5.85 -15.18 -3.86
N ALA A 49 -4.77 -14.40 -3.80
CA ALA A 49 -4.21 -13.71 -4.97
C ALA A 49 -3.81 -14.69 -6.08
N GLN A 50 -4.19 -14.38 -7.32
CA GLN A 50 -3.96 -15.22 -8.50
C GLN A 50 -3.00 -14.58 -9.51
N ARG A 51 -2.95 -13.25 -9.60
CA ARG A 51 -2.21 -12.54 -10.64
C ARG A 51 -1.21 -11.53 -10.09
N GLU A 52 -1.67 -10.57 -9.28
CA GLU A 52 -0.86 -9.43 -8.85
C GLU A 52 -1.17 -9.04 -7.41
N VAL A 53 -0.14 -8.62 -6.68
CA VAL A 53 -0.28 -7.90 -5.39
C VAL A 53 0.62 -6.68 -5.41
N LEU A 54 0.02 -5.48 -5.41
CA LEU A 54 0.73 -4.20 -5.27
C LEU A 54 0.68 -3.74 -3.83
N VAL A 55 1.83 -3.63 -3.19
CA VAL A 55 1.95 -3.32 -1.76
C VAL A 55 2.53 -1.92 -1.57
N SER A 56 1.91 -1.12 -0.71
CA SER A 56 2.53 0.06 -0.10
C SER A 56 2.69 -0.17 1.38
N ALA A 57 3.90 -0.04 1.91
CA ALA A 57 4.19 -0.36 3.29
C ALA A 57 5.04 0.71 3.98
N TYR A 58 4.48 1.29 5.05
CA TYR A 58 5.28 2.07 6.00
C TYR A 58 6.06 1.15 6.93
N GLY A 59 5.41 0.14 7.50
CA GLY A 59 6.04 -0.85 8.38
C GLY A 59 5.84 -2.26 7.83
N LEU A 60 6.92 -3.04 7.75
CA LEU A 60 6.93 -4.39 7.24
C LEU A 60 7.98 -5.21 7.98
N THR A 61 7.56 -6.25 8.72
CA THR A 61 8.48 -7.10 9.48
C THR A 61 8.20 -8.58 9.32
N THR A 62 9.23 -9.39 9.40
CA THR A 62 9.09 -10.85 9.52
C THR A 62 8.29 -11.23 10.77
N GLY A 63 7.60 -12.36 10.73
CA GLY A 63 6.73 -12.81 11.81
C GLY A 63 5.42 -12.03 11.91
N SER A 64 5.11 -11.17 10.93
CA SER A 64 3.80 -10.53 10.80
C SER A 64 2.73 -11.43 10.16
N GLY A 65 3.13 -12.57 9.60
CA GLY A 65 2.29 -13.42 8.75
C GLY A 65 2.14 -12.88 7.32
N THR A 66 2.13 -11.55 7.17
CA THR A 66 1.96 -10.87 5.87
C THR A 66 3.17 -11.05 4.96
N VAL A 67 4.39 -10.88 5.49
CA VAL A 67 5.63 -11.09 4.73
C VAL A 67 5.69 -12.51 4.20
N GLU A 68 5.42 -13.48 5.05
CA GLU A 68 5.43 -14.90 4.72
C GLU A 68 4.35 -15.25 3.68
N ALA A 69 3.18 -14.59 3.75
CA ALA A 69 2.12 -14.77 2.76
C ALA A 69 2.50 -14.19 1.39
N LEU A 70 3.15 -13.03 1.34
CA LEU A 70 3.66 -12.42 0.11
C LEU A 70 4.75 -13.29 -0.53
N VAL A 71 5.68 -13.85 0.27
CA VAL A 71 6.68 -14.82 -0.22
C VAL A 71 6.00 -16.04 -0.85
N ARG A 72 4.98 -16.61 -0.18
CA ARG A 72 4.22 -17.74 -0.74
C ARG A 72 3.46 -17.34 -2.02
N ALA A 73 2.87 -16.14 -2.07
CA ALA A 73 2.20 -15.64 -3.27
C ALA A 73 3.19 -15.57 -4.45
N LYS A 74 4.38 -15.01 -4.22
CA LYS A 74 5.45 -14.97 -5.21
C LYS A 74 5.86 -16.37 -5.67
N GLY A 75 6.00 -17.31 -4.74
CA GLY A 75 6.29 -18.72 -5.05
C GLY A 75 5.21 -19.43 -5.87
N ARG A 76 3.95 -18.96 -5.82
CA ARG A 76 2.86 -19.42 -6.69
C ARG A 76 2.86 -18.79 -8.09
N GLY A 77 3.77 -17.86 -8.37
CA GLY A 77 3.85 -17.13 -9.64
C GLY A 77 3.04 -15.82 -9.66
N VAL A 78 2.50 -15.38 -8.52
CA VAL A 78 1.83 -14.08 -8.42
C VAL A 78 2.87 -12.96 -8.59
N ASP A 79 2.54 -11.92 -9.35
CA ASP A 79 3.39 -10.74 -9.51
C ASP A 79 3.29 -9.85 -8.27
N VAL A 80 4.19 -10.06 -7.31
CA VAL A 80 4.24 -9.29 -6.07
C VAL A 80 5.22 -8.15 -6.22
N ARG A 81 4.76 -6.92 -5.96
CA ARG A 81 5.56 -5.69 -6.02
C ARG A 81 5.36 -4.85 -4.76
N LEU A 82 6.42 -4.24 -4.27
CA LEU A 82 6.43 -3.47 -3.02
C LEU A 82 7.03 -2.08 -3.19
N ILE A 83 6.32 -1.06 -2.76
CA ILE A 83 6.89 0.26 -2.44
C ILE A 83 6.94 0.37 -0.92
N ALA A 84 8.14 0.50 -0.36
CA ALA A 84 8.38 0.63 1.07
C ALA A 84 8.85 2.04 1.43
N ASP A 85 8.49 2.52 2.63
CA ASP A 85 9.05 3.75 3.17
C ASP A 85 10.55 3.62 3.43
N LYS A 86 11.30 4.70 3.27
CA LYS A 86 12.75 4.75 3.49
C LYS A 86 13.19 4.38 4.92
N THR A 87 12.28 4.41 5.89
CA THR A 87 12.54 4.03 7.28
C THR A 87 12.24 2.56 7.57
N THR A 88 11.60 1.85 6.62
CA THR A 88 11.23 0.43 6.76
C THR A 88 12.44 -0.50 6.95
N PRO A 89 13.61 -0.30 6.32
CA PRO A 89 14.77 -1.15 6.52
C PRO A 89 15.38 -0.99 7.92
N CYS A 90 14.81 -1.69 8.92
CA CYS A 90 15.44 -1.85 10.22
C CYS A 90 16.12 -3.24 10.29
N PRO A 91 17.43 -3.35 10.53
CA PRO A 91 18.20 -4.57 10.28
C PRO A 91 17.73 -5.84 10.99
N ALA A 92 17.11 -5.71 12.16
CA ALA A 92 16.85 -6.88 13.01
C ALA A 92 15.54 -7.63 12.74
N THR A 93 14.56 -6.99 12.05
CA THR A 93 13.21 -7.57 11.84
C THR A 93 12.67 -7.26 10.44
N ASN A 94 13.55 -6.96 9.53
CA ASN A 94 13.26 -6.44 8.20
C ASN A 94 12.50 -7.47 7.34
N GLY A 95 11.31 -7.08 6.90
CA GLY A 95 10.53 -7.85 5.93
C GLY A 95 11.03 -7.73 4.49
N ILE A 96 11.93 -6.79 4.20
CA ILE A 96 12.47 -6.53 2.84
C ILE A 96 13.33 -7.70 2.37
N GLU A 97 14.26 -8.17 3.22
CA GLU A 97 15.23 -9.20 2.83
C GLU A 97 14.57 -10.51 2.35
N PRO A 98 13.62 -11.13 3.08
CA PRO A 98 12.97 -12.36 2.62
C PRO A 98 12.12 -12.14 1.35
N LEU A 99 11.54 -10.96 1.16
CA LEU A 99 10.82 -10.64 -0.06
C LEU A 99 11.76 -10.47 -1.25
N ALA A 100 12.88 -9.79 -1.08
CA ALA A 100 13.91 -9.65 -2.11
C ALA A 100 14.50 -11.01 -2.48
N ALA A 101 14.80 -11.85 -1.50
CA ALA A 101 15.30 -13.22 -1.71
C ALA A 101 14.28 -14.10 -2.48
N ALA A 102 12.99 -13.86 -2.32
CA ALA A 102 11.92 -14.51 -3.07
C ALA A 102 11.73 -13.94 -4.48
N GLY A 103 12.48 -12.89 -4.88
CA GLY A 103 12.38 -12.25 -6.18
C GLY A 103 11.21 -11.24 -6.30
N VAL A 104 10.73 -10.70 -5.18
CA VAL A 104 9.78 -9.57 -5.17
C VAL A 104 10.52 -8.32 -5.64
N GLN A 105 9.91 -7.55 -6.55
CA GLN A 105 10.44 -6.25 -6.94
C GLN A 105 10.12 -5.23 -5.85
N ILE A 106 11.13 -4.51 -5.40
CA ILE A 106 11.03 -3.59 -4.25
C ILE A 106 11.62 -2.24 -4.61
N TRP A 107 10.89 -1.20 -4.31
CA TRP A 107 11.31 0.19 -4.44
C TRP A 107 11.18 0.90 -3.10
N ILE A 108 12.07 1.87 -2.87
CA ILE A 108 12.07 2.68 -1.65
C ILE A 108 11.55 4.08 -1.97
N ASP A 109 10.45 4.46 -1.34
CA ASP A 109 9.91 5.81 -1.48
C ASP A 109 10.68 6.79 -0.58
N GLY A 110 11.65 7.47 -1.18
CA GLY A 110 12.44 8.51 -0.55
C GLY A 110 11.92 9.93 -0.77
N GLN A 111 10.93 10.10 -1.66
CA GLN A 111 10.44 11.42 -2.06
C GLN A 111 9.51 12.04 -1.02
N ALA A 112 8.66 11.24 -0.38
CA ALA A 112 7.83 11.71 0.70
C ALA A 112 8.64 11.90 1.98
N ARG A 113 8.21 12.82 2.87
CA ARG A 113 8.76 12.90 4.21
C ARG A 113 8.65 11.54 4.91
N ILE A 114 7.48 10.93 4.82
CA ILE A 114 7.15 9.57 5.26
C ILE A 114 6.13 9.00 4.28
N ALA A 115 6.42 7.86 3.66
CA ALA A 115 5.46 7.10 2.85
C ALA A 115 4.59 6.23 3.79
N HIS A 116 3.60 6.84 4.44
CA HIS A 116 2.86 6.24 5.56
C HIS A 116 1.68 5.35 5.14
N ALA A 117 1.59 4.96 3.88
CA ALA A 117 0.52 4.10 3.38
C ALA A 117 0.66 2.66 3.91
N LYS A 118 -0.50 2.01 4.15
CA LYS A 118 -0.63 0.60 4.49
C LYS A 118 -1.74 0.05 3.59
N THR A 119 -1.37 -0.22 2.33
CA THR A 119 -2.35 -0.65 1.33
C THR A 119 -1.83 -1.83 0.53
N MET A 120 -2.74 -2.69 0.09
CA MET A 120 -2.47 -3.70 -0.92
C MET A 120 -3.61 -3.69 -1.94
N VAL A 121 -3.26 -3.73 -3.22
CA VAL A 121 -4.21 -4.01 -4.29
C VAL A 121 -3.96 -5.43 -4.77
N ILE A 122 -5.00 -6.25 -4.80
CA ILE A 122 -4.95 -7.66 -5.16
C ILE A 122 -5.80 -7.87 -6.40
N ASP A 123 -5.19 -8.39 -7.46
CA ASP A 123 -5.81 -8.79 -8.71
C ASP A 123 -6.68 -7.70 -9.38
N GLU A 124 -6.37 -6.42 -9.10
CA GLU A 124 -7.14 -5.25 -9.57
C GLU A 124 -8.64 -5.28 -9.16
N ALA A 125 -8.99 -6.06 -8.15
CA ALA A 125 -10.37 -6.27 -7.71
C ALA A 125 -10.58 -6.00 -6.22
N VAL A 126 -9.57 -6.23 -5.40
CA VAL A 126 -9.64 -6.11 -3.94
C VAL A 126 -8.59 -5.13 -3.46
N THR A 127 -8.96 -4.27 -2.51
CA THR A 127 -8.03 -3.37 -1.82
C THR A 127 -8.07 -3.62 -0.32
N LEU A 128 -6.91 -3.90 0.28
CA LEU A 128 -6.69 -3.83 1.71
C LEU A 128 -6.18 -2.43 2.07
N MET A 129 -6.78 -1.78 3.07
CA MET A 129 -6.38 -0.45 3.51
C MET A 129 -6.82 -0.20 4.95
N GLY A 130 -6.04 0.60 5.67
CA GLY A 130 -6.36 0.98 7.05
C GLY A 130 -5.19 1.57 7.80
N SER A 131 -5.28 1.60 9.11
CA SER A 131 -4.18 2.00 9.98
C SER A 131 -3.20 0.85 10.26
N TYR A 132 -3.63 -0.42 10.06
CA TYR A 132 -2.88 -1.63 10.39
C TYR A 132 -1.58 -1.75 9.60
N ASN A 133 -0.44 -1.71 10.29
CA ASN A 133 0.87 -1.93 9.69
C ASN A 133 1.15 -3.43 9.50
N TRP A 134 1.94 -3.79 8.51
CA TRP A 134 2.35 -5.17 8.23
C TRP A 134 3.52 -5.60 9.14
N ILE A 135 3.41 -5.28 10.42
CA ILE A 135 4.43 -5.56 11.44
C ILE A 135 3.92 -6.54 12.49
N ARG A 136 4.83 -7.30 13.09
CA ARG A 136 4.53 -8.28 14.14
C ARG A 136 3.77 -7.70 15.33
N GLY A 137 4.08 -6.45 15.71
CA GLY A 137 3.45 -5.78 16.87
C GLY A 137 2.09 -5.15 16.61
N ALA A 138 1.63 -5.07 15.35
CA ALA A 138 0.39 -4.35 15.00
C ALA A 138 -0.86 -4.95 15.67
N ALA A 139 -0.87 -6.27 15.90
CA ALA A 139 -1.99 -6.94 16.56
C ALA A 139 -2.21 -6.49 18.03
N ALA A 140 -1.20 -5.90 18.67
CA ALA A 140 -1.30 -5.37 20.03
C ALA A 140 -1.82 -3.92 20.08
N ASN A 141 -1.84 -3.22 18.94
CA ASN A 141 -2.36 -1.86 18.84
C ASN A 141 -3.88 -1.87 18.62
N SER A 142 -4.53 -0.73 18.81
CA SER A 142 -5.89 -0.50 18.34
C SER A 142 -5.85 0.03 16.91
N GLU A 143 -6.09 -0.86 15.95
CA GLU A 143 -5.97 -0.59 14.52
C GLU A 143 -7.21 -1.08 13.77
N ASN A 144 -7.41 -0.58 12.55
CA ASN A 144 -8.39 -1.13 11.63
C ASN A 144 -7.74 -1.59 10.32
N LEU A 145 -8.33 -2.62 9.73
CA LEU A 145 -8.00 -3.10 8.40
C LEU A 145 -9.30 -3.37 7.63
N ASN A 146 -9.45 -2.73 6.49
CA ASN A 146 -10.60 -2.89 5.62
C ASN A 146 -10.21 -3.67 4.38
N LEU A 147 -11.06 -4.59 3.95
CA LEU A 147 -11.00 -5.23 2.65
C LEU A 147 -12.18 -4.70 1.82
N VAL A 148 -11.88 -4.06 0.71
CA VAL A 148 -12.88 -3.50 -0.20
C VAL A 148 -12.83 -4.27 -1.51
N SER A 149 -13.89 -5.00 -1.81
CA SER A 149 -14.10 -5.68 -3.09
C SER A 149 -14.80 -4.73 -4.06
N SER A 150 -14.00 -4.02 -4.87
CA SER A 150 -14.48 -3.06 -5.86
C SER A 150 -13.38 -2.81 -6.90
N VAL A 151 -13.66 -3.12 -8.15
CA VAL A 151 -12.74 -2.86 -9.27
C VAL A 151 -12.42 -1.36 -9.38
N ALA A 152 -13.40 -0.48 -9.16
CA ALA A 152 -13.18 0.96 -9.25
C ALA A 152 -12.23 1.47 -8.16
N VAL A 153 -12.40 0.99 -6.90
CA VAL A 153 -11.49 1.33 -5.81
C VAL A 153 -10.09 0.74 -6.06
N ALA A 154 -10.02 -0.52 -6.46
CA ALA A 154 -8.76 -1.18 -6.77
C ALA A 154 -8.01 -0.47 -7.89
N ALA A 155 -8.70 -0.05 -8.96
CA ALA A 155 -8.11 0.71 -10.06
C ALA A 155 -7.53 2.06 -9.59
N ALA A 156 -8.25 2.80 -8.73
CA ALA A 156 -7.78 4.08 -8.19
C ALA A 156 -6.51 3.89 -7.34
N TYR A 157 -6.48 2.88 -6.45
CA TYR A 157 -5.30 2.57 -5.64
C TYR A 157 -4.12 2.06 -6.48
N ALA A 158 -4.38 1.23 -7.49
CA ALA A 158 -3.34 0.76 -8.40
C ALA A 158 -2.75 1.89 -9.24
N ALA A 159 -3.58 2.83 -9.73
CA ALA A 159 -3.12 4.02 -10.44
C ALA A 159 -2.21 4.87 -9.54
N HIS A 160 -2.65 5.17 -8.33
CA HIS A 160 -1.84 5.92 -7.37
C HIS A 160 -0.52 5.18 -7.03
N TRP A 161 -0.57 3.86 -6.87
CA TRP A 161 0.63 3.06 -6.63
C TRP A 161 1.64 3.20 -7.79
N ARG A 162 1.16 3.14 -9.06
CA ARG A 162 1.99 3.31 -10.25
C ARG A 162 2.56 4.74 -10.38
N GLU A 163 1.79 5.76 -10.01
CA GLU A 163 2.25 7.16 -9.93
C GLU A 163 3.38 7.30 -8.89
N ARG A 164 3.21 6.68 -7.73
CA ARG A 164 4.29 6.67 -6.70
C ARG A 164 5.51 5.95 -7.21
N LEU A 165 5.36 4.80 -7.88
CA LEU A 165 6.47 4.05 -8.46
C LEU A 165 7.31 4.92 -9.42
N ALA A 166 6.67 5.74 -10.23
CA ALA A 166 7.35 6.58 -11.22
C ALA A 166 8.30 7.63 -10.61
N VAL A 167 8.17 7.93 -9.31
CA VAL A 167 8.99 8.89 -8.57
C VAL A 167 9.88 8.24 -7.49
N THR A 168 9.83 6.91 -7.34
CA THR A 168 10.75 6.17 -6.46
C THR A 168 12.08 5.87 -7.15
N VAL A 169 13.12 5.62 -6.37
CA VAL A 169 14.48 5.28 -6.85
C VAL A 169 14.76 3.82 -6.53
#